data_bdc775106d8abb74ce5ff0406051108d
#
_entry.id   bdc775106d8abb74ce5ff0406051108d
#
_cell.length_a   1.000
_cell.length_b   1.000
_cell.length_c   1.000
_cell.angle_alpha   90.00
_cell.angle_beta   90.00
_cell.angle_gamma   90.00
#
_symmetry.space_group_name_H-M   'P 1'
#
loop_
_entity.id
_entity.type
_entity.pdbx_description
1 polymer ?
#
loop_
_entity_poly.entity_id
_entity_poly.type
_entity_poly.pdbx_seq_one_letter_code
_entity_poly.pdbx_strand_id
1 'polypeptide(L)'
;MKNISIIACCLIAFTACKQEAKTENYSEEILNVTTSIYPETVTKIFDAHGGIDAWNTFESLYFEIEKPEGNDKYDVALKSRKSLITSEHHLLGFDGENVWLKNLDTLAYTLNPKFYYNLMFYFYAMPFVLGDDGINYTEAEPLEFEGVTYPGLLISYNDGVGESPEDEYILYYHPETFKMEWLGYTVTYFSKEKGKEFHFIKYSNWQDINGLQLPKTLTWYNYENNKPTILRNAVNFVNLKLSKELPNEDIFKVVDSTLIVK
;
A
#
# COMPACT_ATOMS: atom_id res chain seq x y z
N MET A 1 60.10 43.34 77.74
CA MET A 1 60.15 41.93 77.29
C MET A 1 58.77 41.35 77.36
N LYS A 2 58.21 41.06 76.28
CA LYS A 2 57.09 40.26 75.88
C LYS A 2 56.21 40.97 74.84
N ASN A 3 56.45 40.62 73.60
CA ASN A 3 55.70 41.09 72.45
C ASN A 3 54.32 40.40 72.46
N ILE A 4 53.29 41.22 72.29
CA ILE A 4 51.95 40.72 72.03
C ILE A 4 51.59 41.11 70.58
N SER A 5 51.61 40.13 69.71
CA SER A 5 51.10 40.28 68.31
C SER A 5 49.59 40.21 68.32
N ILE A 6 48.96 41.27 67.84
CA ILE A 6 47.56 41.34 67.61
C ILE A 6 47.31 40.86 66.18
N ILE A 7 46.61 39.72 66.03
CA ILE A 7 46.13 39.21 64.76
C ILE A 7 44.76 39.85 64.45
N ALA A 8 44.73 40.70 63.43
CA ALA A 8 43.50 41.27 62.92
C ALA A 8 42.79 40.24 61.98
N CYS A 9 41.64 39.78 62.42
CA CYS A 9 40.83 38.86 61.66
C CYS A 9 39.93 39.68 60.70
N CYS A 10 40.29 39.69 59.40
CA CYS A 10 39.38 40.28 58.35
C CYS A 10 38.24 39.33 58.03
N LEU A 11 37.04 39.69 58.49
CA LEU A 11 35.80 39.06 58.06
C LEU A 11 35.44 39.55 56.67
N ILE A 12 35.63 38.69 55.67
CA ILE A 12 35.15 38.91 54.32
C ILE A 12 33.70 38.38 54.25
N ALA A 13 32.74 39.31 54.17
CA ALA A 13 31.32 38.99 53.91
C ALA A 13 31.15 38.66 52.44
N PHE A 14 30.91 37.39 52.13
CA PHE A 14 30.44 36.97 50.82
C PHE A 14 28.96 37.30 50.65
N THR A 15 28.65 38.35 49.90
CA THR A 15 27.30 38.59 49.40
C THR A 15 27.05 37.64 48.24
N ALA A 16 26.39 36.50 48.51
CA ALA A 16 25.89 35.62 47.45
C ALA A 16 24.70 36.30 46.75
N CYS A 17 24.91 36.81 45.55
CA CYS A 17 23.84 37.15 44.63
C CYS A 17 23.09 35.85 44.27
N LYS A 18 21.87 35.73 44.78
CA LYS A 18 20.94 34.74 44.36
C LYS A 18 20.48 35.16 42.95
N GLN A 19 21.02 34.52 41.92
CA GLN A 19 20.53 34.63 40.57
C GLN A 19 19.22 33.84 40.52
N GLU A 20 18.08 34.55 40.41
CA GLU A 20 16.79 33.92 40.13
C GLU A 20 16.90 33.25 38.77
N ALA A 21 16.73 31.92 38.74
CA ALA A 21 16.59 31.20 37.52
C ALA A 21 15.33 31.68 36.80
N LYS A 22 15.50 32.34 35.67
CA LYS A 22 14.41 32.56 34.71
C LYS A 22 13.90 31.19 34.31
N THR A 23 12.74 30.83 34.82
CA THR A 23 11.94 29.74 34.23
C THR A 23 11.49 30.22 32.86
N GLU A 24 12.22 29.84 31.82
CA GLU A 24 11.68 29.93 30.48
C GLU A 24 10.55 28.93 30.43
N ASN A 25 9.32 29.44 30.28
CA ASN A 25 8.17 28.65 29.90
C ASN A 25 8.42 28.18 28.45
N TYR A 26 9.02 27.00 28.30
CA TYR A 26 8.87 26.25 27.07
C TYR A 26 7.39 25.87 26.99
N SER A 27 6.65 26.56 26.12
CA SER A 27 5.41 25.98 25.61
C SER A 27 5.80 24.61 25.08
N GLU A 28 5.22 23.54 25.64
CA GLU A 28 5.24 22.23 25.01
C GLU A 28 4.54 22.40 23.65
N GLU A 29 5.28 22.77 22.61
CA GLU A 29 4.93 22.38 21.27
C GLU A 29 4.94 20.86 21.32
N ILE A 30 3.75 20.27 21.33
CA ILE A 30 3.55 18.86 21.10
C ILE A 30 4.12 18.64 19.70
N LEU A 31 5.40 18.29 19.63
CA LEU A 31 5.98 17.76 18.40
C LEU A 31 5.20 16.50 18.13
N ASN A 32 4.28 16.55 17.18
CA ASN A 32 3.68 15.37 16.58
C ASN A 32 4.80 14.62 15.83
N VAL A 33 5.67 13.98 16.58
CA VAL A 33 6.68 13.08 16.05
C VAL A 33 5.92 11.82 15.63
N THR A 34 5.55 11.73 14.36
CA THR A 34 5.09 10.48 13.82
C THR A 34 6.28 9.51 13.83
N THR A 35 6.13 8.36 14.45
CA THR A 35 7.13 7.28 14.39
C THR A 35 7.06 6.51 13.07
N SER A 36 6.16 6.88 12.18
CA SER A 36 5.98 6.27 10.87
C SER A 36 7.19 6.56 9.98
N ILE A 37 7.64 5.52 9.26
CA ILE A 37 8.68 5.63 8.22
C ILE A 37 8.13 6.22 6.92
N TYR A 38 6.79 6.35 6.80
CA TYR A 38 6.11 6.86 5.61
C TYR A 38 5.86 8.37 5.73
N PRO A 39 5.73 9.10 4.61
CA PRO A 39 5.25 10.47 4.61
C PRO A 39 3.91 10.60 5.33
N GLU A 40 3.65 11.77 5.93
CA GLU A 40 2.44 12.02 6.73
C GLU A 40 1.14 11.70 5.97
N THR A 41 1.03 12.11 4.70
CA THR A 41 -0.14 11.82 3.85
C THR A 41 -0.34 10.32 3.66
N VAL A 42 0.74 9.57 3.39
CA VAL A 42 0.70 8.11 3.23
C VAL A 42 0.26 7.44 4.52
N THR A 43 0.78 7.89 5.66
CA THR A 43 0.37 7.40 6.98
C THR A 43 -1.13 7.61 7.22
N LYS A 44 -1.65 8.82 6.93
CA LYS A 44 -3.09 9.12 7.04
C LYS A 44 -3.95 8.24 6.13
N ILE A 45 -3.47 7.95 4.91
CA ILE A 45 -4.15 7.05 3.99
C ILE A 45 -4.18 5.63 4.59
N PHE A 46 -3.07 5.10 5.08
CA PHE A 46 -3.06 3.79 5.74
C PHE A 46 -4.00 3.75 6.95
N ASP A 47 -3.97 4.76 7.81
CA ASP A 47 -4.81 4.86 9.00
C ASP A 47 -6.30 4.88 8.64
N ALA A 48 -6.69 5.58 7.57
CA ALA A 48 -8.05 5.60 7.05
C ALA A 48 -8.55 4.22 6.58
N HIS A 49 -7.61 3.28 6.34
CA HIS A 49 -7.91 1.90 5.94
C HIS A 49 -7.63 0.87 7.03
N GLY A 50 -7.37 1.30 8.27
CA GLY A 50 -7.14 0.41 9.42
C GLY A 50 -5.67 0.21 9.80
N GLY A 51 -4.74 0.84 9.07
CA GLY A 51 -3.33 0.94 9.39
C GLY A 51 -2.45 -0.14 8.75
N ILE A 52 -1.26 0.30 8.30
CA ILE A 52 -0.29 -0.60 7.66
C ILE A 52 0.27 -1.63 8.64
N ASP A 53 0.43 -1.27 9.91
CA ASP A 53 0.92 -2.20 10.94
C ASP A 53 -0.09 -3.33 11.17
N ALA A 54 -1.40 -3.03 11.17
CA ALA A 54 -2.43 -4.04 11.27
C ALA A 54 -2.42 -4.98 10.05
N TRP A 55 -2.32 -4.43 8.83
CA TRP A 55 -2.14 -5.23 7.61
C TRP A 55 -0.93 -6.15 7.71
N ASN A 56 0.19 -5.65 8.18
CA ASN A 56 1.43 -6.40 8.31
C ASN A 56 1.39 -7.55 9.33
N THR A 57 0.34 -7.65 10.16
CA THR A 57 0.13 -8.82 11.04
C THR A 57 -0.50 -10.02 10.33
N PHE A 58 -1.02 -9.86 9.11
CA PHE A 58 -1.63 -10.94 8.36
C PHE A 58 -0.61 -11.65 7.46
N GLU A 59 -0.79 -12.95 7.30
CA GLU A 59 0.08 -13.85 6.51
C GLU A 59 -0.57 -14.29 5.21
N SER A 60 -1.91 -14.36 5.17
CA SER A 60 -2.63 -14.78 3.97
C SER A 60 -3.90 -13.99 3.73
N LEU A 61 -4.22 -13.85 2.44
CA LEU A 61 -5.46 -13.27 1.94
C LEU A 61 -6.11 -14.24 0.96
N TYR A 62 -7.38 -14.52 1.19
CA TYR A 62 -8.26 -15.19 0.23
C TYR A 62 -9.37 -14.23 -0.19
N PHE A 63 -9.70 -14.22 -1.46
CA PHE A 63 -10.87 -13.54 -1.99
C PHE A 63 -11.35 -14.23 -3.27
N GLU A 64 -12.58 -13.94 -3.65
CA GLU A 64 -13.15 -14.37 -4.93
C GLU A 64 -13.59 -13.17 -5.75
N ILE A 65 -13.44 -13.28 -7.05
CA ILE A 65 -13.98 -12.33 -8.04
C ILE A 65 -15.23 -12.94 -8.64
N GLU A 66 -16.36 -12.23 -8.53
CA GLU A 66 -17.63 -12.67 -9.11
C GLU A 66 -17.56 -12.73 -10.63
N LYS A 67 -17.95 -13.87 -11.20
CA LYS A 67 -18.10 -14.10 -12.63
C LYS A 67 -19.36 -14.91 -12.92
N PRO A 68 -19.98 -14.74 -14.10
CA PRO A 68 -21.19 -15.48 -14.47
C PRO A 68 -21.02 -17.01 -14.51
N GLU A 69 -19.81 -17.47 -14.87
CA GLU A 69 -19.48 -18.88 -15.13
C GLU A 69 -18.83 -19.56 -13.90
N GLY A 70 -18.78 -18.85 -12.78
CA GLY A 70 -18.11 -19.33 -11.55
C GLY A 70 -16.97 -18.39 -11.14
N ASN A 71 -16.88 -18.14 -9.85
CA ASN A 71 -15.93 -17.17 -9.31
C ASN A 71 -14.48 -17.60 -9.52
N ASP A 72 -13.62 -16.66 -9.88
CA ASP A 72 -12.18 -16.85 -9.75
C ASP A 72 -11.79 -16.73 -8.28
N LYS A 73 -11.07 -17.72 -7.76
CA LYS A 73 -10.63 -17.79 -6.37
C LYS A 73 -9.14 -17.46 -6.30
N TYR A 74 -8.79 -16.59 -5.38
CA TYR A 74 -7.43 -16.11 -5.17
C TYR A 74 -6.95 -16.51 -3.78
N ASP A 75 -5.91 -17.30 -3.70
CA ASP A 75 -5.15 -17.60 -2.49
C ASP A 75 -3.80 -16.89 -2.59
N VAL A 76 -3.47 -16.05 -1.61
CA VAL A 76 -2.23 -15.24 -1.62
C VAL A 76 -1.53 -15.32 -0.27
N ALA A 77 -0.25 -15.69 -0.30
CA ALA A 77 0.66 -15.54 0.83
C ALA A 77 1.22 -14.11 0.83
N LEU A 78 0.82 -13.29 1.80
CA LEU A 78 1.05 -11.83 1.77
C LEU A 78 2.54 -11.44 1.83
N LYS A 79 3.38 -12.22 2.51
CA LYS A 79 4.80 -11.92 2.67
C LYS A 79 5.64 -12.41 1.48
N SER A 80 5.42 -13.65 1.05
CA SER A 80 6.18 -14.25 -0.05
C SER A 80 5.62 -13.92 -1.43
N ARG A 81 4.42 -13.34 -1.49
CA ARG A 81 3.66 -13.06 -2.73
C ARG A 81 3.31 -14.31 -3.54
N LYS A 82 3.57 -15.52 -3.01
CA LYS A 82 3.08 -16.75 -3.64
C LYS A 82 1.57 -16.67 -3.79
N SER A 83 1.08 -17.16 -4.92
CA SER A 83 -0.34 -17.04 -5.24
C SER A 83 -0.84 -18.21 -6.05
N LEU A 84 -2.14 -18.49 -5.90
CA LEU A 84 -2.88 -19.43 -6.74
C LEU A 84 -4.20 -18.79 -7.13
N ILE A 85 -4.46 -18.72 -8.43
CA ILE A 85 -5.74 -18.35 -8.99
C ILE A 85 -6.39 -19.61 -9.51
N THR A 86 -7.55 -19.94 -8.97
CA THR A 86 -8.37 -21.07 -9.42
C THR A 86 -9.58 -20.52 -10.15
N SER A 87 -9.65 -20.72 -11.45
CA SER A 87 -10.82 -20.43 -12.28
C SER A 87 -11.50 -21.73 -12.71
N GLU A 88 -12.61 -21.64 -13.44
CA GLU A 88 -13.31 -22.83 -13.94
C GLU A 88 -12.43 -23.70 -14.84
N HIS A 89 -11.60 -23.09 -15.68
CA HIS A 89 -10.85 -23.77 -16.73
C HIS A 89 -9.33 -23.84 -16.48
N HIS A 90 -8.81 -23.07 -15.52
CA HIS A 90 -7.37 -22.89 -15.35
C HIS A 90 -6.95 -22.77 -13.89
N LEU A 91 -5.74 -23.24 -13.61
CA LEU A 91 -4.97 -22.85 -12.44
C LEU A 91 -3.81 -21.97 -12.90
N LEU A 92 -3.65 -20.80 -12.30
CA LEU A 92 -2.52 -19.91 -12.54
C LEU A 92 -1.84 -19.63 -11.20
N GLY A 93 -0.60 -20.09 -11.04
CA GLY A 93 0.11 -19.99 -9.77
C GLY A 93 1.47 -19.31 -9.88
N PHE A 94 1.95 -18.85 -8.73
CA PHE A 94 3.31 -18.37 -8.52
C PHE A 94 3.86 -19.04 -7.26
N ASP A 95 4.95 -19.80 -7.40
CA ASP A 95 5.55 -20.57 -6.32
C ASP A 95 6.63 -19.81 -5.51
N GLY A 96 6.85 -18.52 -5.87
CA GLY A 96 7.89 -17.66 -5.32
C GLY A 96 9.10 -17.50 -6.26
N GLU A 97 9.17 -18.30 -7.31
CA GLU A 97 10.24 -18.24 -8.33
C GLU A 97 9.66 -18.26 -9.75
N ASN A 98 8.68 -19.12 -9.99
CA ASN A 98 8.12 -19.36 -11.32
C ASN A 98 6.62 -19.10 -11.36
N VAL A 99 6.17 -18.43 -12.42
CA VAL A 99 4.77 -18.41 -12.79
C VAL A 99 4.44 -19.69 -13.56
N TRP A 100 3.38 -20.37 -13.18
CA TRP A 100 2.96 -21.60 -13.83
C TRP A 100 1.48 -21.61 -14.14
N LEU A 101 1.11 -22.26 -15.25
CA LEU A 101 -0.25 -22.37 -15.74
C LEU A 101 -0.62 -23.83 -15.99
N LYS A 102 -1.80 -24.25 -15.53
CA LYS A 102 -2.40 -25.55 -15.83
C LYS A 102 -3.79 -25.35 -16.41
N ASN A 103 -4.04 -25.90 -17.60
CA ASN A 103 -5.37 -26.03 -18.14
C ASN A 103 -6.09 -27.20 -17.45
N LEU A 104 -7.31 -27.00 -17.00
CA LEU A 104 -8.15 -28.03 -16.37
C LEU A 104 -8.95 -28.81 -17.40
N ASP A 105 -9.14 -28.23 -18.57
CA ASP A 105 -9.82 -28.82 -19.72
C ASP A 105 -9.14 -28.45 -21.05
N THR A 106 -9.87 -28.45 -22.14
CA THR A 106 -9.35 -28.15 -23.49
C THR A 106 -9.39 -26.66 -23.84
N LEU A 107 -9.95 -25.81 -22.98
CA LEU A 107 -10.02 -24.37 -23.20
C LEU A 107 -8.64 -23.74 -22.99
N ALA A 108 -8.11 -23.13 -24.04
CA ALA A 108 -6.81 -22.47 -23.97
C ALA A 108 -6.88 -21.17 -23.17
N TYR A 109 -5.88 -20.96 -22.31
CA TYR A 109 -5.68 -19.66 -21.64
C TYR A 109 -5.18 -18.64 -22.66
N THR A 110 -5.92 -17.56 -22.87
CA THR A 110 -5.65 -16.59 -23.93
C THR A 110 -4.92 -15.34 -23.46
N LEU A 111 -4.79 -15.14 -22.16
CA LEU A 111 -4.12 -13.99 -21.57
C LEU A 111 -2.63 -14.28 -21.32
N ASN A 112 -1.83 -13.26 -20.99
CA ASN A 112 -0.46 -13.46 -20.59
C ASN A 112 -0.39 -13.87 -19.10
N PRO A 113 0.02 -15.11 -18.76
CA PRO A 113 0.01 -15.56 -17.37
C PRO A 113 0.93 -14.74 -16.48
N LYS A 114 2.11 -14.33 -16.98
CA LYS A 114 3.10 -13.57 -16.23
C LYS A 114 2.63 -12.14 -15.92
N PHE A 115 1.73 -11.59 -16.72
CA PHE A 115 1.11 -10.29 -16.45
C PHE A 115 -0.05 -10.41 -15.45
N TYR A 116 -0.82 -11.51 -15.51
CA TYR A 116 -2.09 -11.60 -14.76
C TYR A 116 -2.01 -12.30 -13.42
N TYR A 117 -0.93 -13.06 -13.09
CA TYR A 117 -0.88 -13.89 -11.88
C TYR A 117 -1.04 -13.13 -10.57
N ASN A 118 -0.69 -11.85 -10.53
CA ASN A 118 -0.81 -11.02 -9.32
C ASN A 118 -1.53 -9.68 -9.56
N LEU A 119 -1.93 -9.38 -10.79
CA LEU A 119 -2.50 -8.07 -11.16
C LEU A 119 -3.69 -7.68 -10.29
N MET A 120 -4.67 -8.58 -10.15
CA MET A 120 -5.88 -8.29 -9.37
C MET A 120 -5.59 -8.22 -7.87
N PHE A 121 -4.60 -8.97 -7.37
CA PHE A 121 -4.17 -8.85 -5.99
C PHE A 121 -3.61 -7.45 -5.70
N TYR A 122 -2.72 -6.92 -6.56
CA TYR A 122 -2.18 -5.58 -6.37
C TYR A 122 -3.27 -4.51 -6.41
N PHE A 123 -4.18 -4.54 -7.35
CA PHE A 123 -5.31 -3.60 -7.37
C PHE A 123 -6.19 -3.73 -6.13
N TYR A 124 -6.47 -4.96 -5.70
CA TYR A 124 -7.34 -5.21 -4.56
C TYR A 124 -6.73 -4.81 -3.23
N ALA A 125 -5.45 -5.08 -3.02
CA ALA A 125 -4.74 -4.82 -1.77
C ALA A 125 -4.24 -3.38 -1.61
N MET A 126 -4.60 -2.46 -2.52
CA MET A 126 -4.37 -1.03 -2.34
C MET A 126 -5.21 -0.52 -1.14
N PRO A 127 -4.70 0.44 -0.32
CA PRO A 127 -3.39 1.07 -0.46
C PRO A 127 -2.23 0.28 0.17
N PHE A 128 -2.45 -0.84 0.84
CA PHE A 128 -1.47 -1.52 1.70
C PHE A 128 -0.21 -1.99 0.96
N VAL A 129 -0.33 -2.44 -0.30
CA VAL A 129 0.82 -2.81 -1.13
C VAL A 129 1.74 -1.62 -1.45
N LEU A 130 1.26 -0.40 -1.22
CA LEU A 130 2.08 0.80 -1.32
C LEU A 130 2.99 1.01 -0.11
N GLY A 131 2.92 0.15 0.90
CA GLY A 131 3.85 0.10 2.03
C GLY A 131 5.05 -0.81 1.79
N ASP A 132 5.16 -1.45 0.62
CA ASP A 132 6.28 -2.31 0.28
C ASP A 132 7.58 -1.50 0.09
N ASP A 133 8.73 -2.14 0.23
CA ASP A 133 10.04 -1.50 0.07
C ASP A 133 10.29 -1.02 -1.36
N GLY A 134 11.05 0.07 -1.50
CA GLY A 134 11.48 0.57 -2.81
C GLY A 134 10.45 1.44 -3.53
N ILE A 135 9.47 1.97 -2.79
CA ILE A 135 8.43 2.88 -3.30
C ILE A 135 8.77 4.33 -2.97
N ASN A 136 8.58 5.21 -3.93
CA ASN A 136 8.72 6.66 -3.79
C ASN A 136 7.35 7.34 -3.93
N TYR A 137 7.13 8.37 -3.12
CA TYR A 137 5.88 9.13 -3.09
C TYR A 137 6.16 10.60 -3.36
N THR A 138 5.42 11.18 -4.31
CA THR A 138 5.45 12.62 -4.59
C THR A 138 4.04 13.15 -4.80
N GLU A 139 3.82 14.44 -4.59
CA GLU A 139 2.53 15.04 -4.90
C GLU A 139 2.25 14.97 -6.40
N ALA A 140 0.99 14.74 -6.76
CA ALA A 140 0.49 14.74 -8.13
C ALA A 140 -0.62 15.78 -8.29
N GLU A 141 -0.88 16.18 -9.55
CA GLU A 141 -2.03 17.01 -9.87
C GLU A 141 -3.33 16.35 -9.40
N PRO A 142 -4.25 17.12 -8.79
CA PRO A 142 -5.49 16.55 -8.29
C PRO A 142 -6.40 16.08 -9.41
N LEU A 143 -7.25 15.10 -9.10
CA LEU A 143 -8.30 14.61 -9.99
C LEU A 143 -9.62 15.34 -9.68
N GLU A 144 -10.18 15.97 -10.69
CA GLU A 144 -11.54 16.54 -10.63
C GLU A 144 -12.53 15.52 -11.22
N PHE A 145 -13.48 15.06 -10.42
CA PHE A 145 -14.53 14.16 -10.89
C PHE A 145 -15.86 14.44 -10.18
N GLU A 146 -16.93 14.66 -10.96
CA GLU A 146 -18.31 14.95 -10.47
C GLU A 146 -18.37 16.04 -9.40
N GLY A 147 -17.54 17.09 -9.55
CA GLY A 147 -17.53 18.27 -8.64
C GLY A 147 -16.74 18.05 -7.34
N VAL A 148 -16.03 16.92 -7.20
CA VAL A 148 -15.12 16.66 -6.10
C VAL A 148 -13.67 16.72 -6.59
N THR A 149 -12.83 17.41 -5.82
CA THR A 149 -11.37 17.48 -6.05
C THR A 149 -10.68 16.46 -5.15
N TYR A 150 -10.03 15.48 -5.74
CA TYR A 150 -9.28 14.44 -5.04
C TYR A 150 -7.79 14.75 -5.11
N PRO A 151 -7.09 15.05 -4.02
CA PRO A 151 -5.64 15.18 -4.01
C PRO A 151 -4.98 13.90 -4.51
N GLY A 152 -3.87 14.06 -5.25
CA GLY A 152 -3.13 12.95 -5.86
C GLY A 152 -1.79 12.71 -5.19
N LEU A 153 -1.40 11.45 -5.10
CA LEU A 153 -0.11 10.98 -4.65
C LEU A 153 0.49 10.09 -5.76
N LEU A 154 1.52 10.60 -6.45
CA LEU A 154 2.25 9.84 -7.45
C LEU A 154 3.17 8.83 -6.76
N ILE A 155 3.08 7.61 -7.21
CA ILE A 155 3.80 6.44 -6.73
C ILE A 155 4.72 5.97 -7.85
N SER A 156 5.99 5.86 -7.56
CA SER A 156 6.99 5.31 -8.46
C SER A 156 7.89 4.31 -7.74
N TYR A 157 8.54 3.46 -8.49
CA TYR A 157 9.36 2.39 -7.95
C TYR A 157 10.84 2.63 -8.22
N ASN A 158 11.69 2.15 -7.33
CA ASN A 158 13.12 2.09 -7.58
C ASN A 158 13.42 1.08 -8.71
N ASP A 159 14.55 1.27 -9.39
CA ASP A 159 14.99 0.36 -10.45
C ASP A 159 15.02 -1.10 -9.97
N GLY A 160 14.40 -1.98 -10.74
CA GLY A 160 14.35 -3.41 -10.46
C GLY A 160 13.33 -3.85 -9.42
N VAL A 161 12.44 -2.97 -8.97
CA VAL A 161 11.33 -3.32 -8.08
C VAL A 161 10.10 -3.68 -8.92
N GLY A 162 9.53 -4.88 -8.70
CA GLY A 162 8.34 -5.37 -9.41
C GLY A 162 8.60 -5.83 -10.85
N GLU A 163 7.54 -6.31 -11.51
CA GLU A 163 7.57 -6.83 -12.90
C GLU A 163 7.60 -5.72 -13.95
N SER A 164 7.14 -4.52 -13.60
CA SER A 164 7.05 -3.35 -14.47
C SER A 164 7.48 -2.09 -13.71
N PRO A 165 8.79 -1.90 -13.43
CA PRO A 165 9.28 -0.77 -12.65
C PRO A 165 9.03 0.59 -13.31
N GLU A 166 8.73 0.61 -14.62
CA GLU A 166 8.36 1.82 -15.36
C GLU A 166 6.86 2.19 -15.21
N ASP A 167 6.03 1.32 -14.57
CA ASP A 167 4.65 1.67 -14.28
C ASP A 167 4.59 2.75 -13.20
N GLU A 168 3.73 3.71 -13.42
CA GLU A 168 3.43 4.78 -12.48
C GLU A 168 1.99 4.64 -11.99
N TYR A 169 1.78 4.93 -10.71
CA TYR A 169 0.46 4.94 -10.12
C TYR A 169 0.20 6.31 -9.50
N ILE A 170 -1.04 6.79 -9.59
CA ILE A 170 -1.50 7.95 -8.82
C ILE A 170 -2.65 7.51 -7.95
N LEU A 171 -2.42 7.50 -6.64
CA LEU A 171 -3.47 7.28 -5.66
C LEU A 171 -4.15 8.61 -5.40
N TYR A 172 -5.47 8.67 -5.65
CA TYR A 172 -6.31 9.81 -5.31
C TYR A 172 -7.17 9.47 -4.10
N TYR A 173 -7.22 10.39 -3.14
CA TYR A 173 -7.91 10.18 -1.88
C TYR A 173 -8.89 11.30 -1.56
N HIS A 174 -9.88 10.98 -0.73
CA HIS A 174 -10.85 11.98 -0.27
C HIS A 174 -10.17 12.98 0.66
N PRO A 175 -10.29 14.31 0.44
CA PRO A 175 -9.50 15.33 1.14
C PRO A 175 -9.73 15.38 2.66
N GLU A 176 -10.91 14.97 3.13
CA GLU A 176 -11.27 15.02 4.56
C GLU A 176 -11.01 13.68 5.27
N THR A 177 -11.29 12.56 4.60
CA THR A 177 -11.25 11.22 5.23
C THR A 177 -9.98 10.44 4.94
N PHE A 178 -9.17 10.87 3.99
CA PHE A 178 -7.99 10.19 3.47
C PHE A 178 -8.26 8.78 2.91
N LYS A 179 -9.53 8.40 2.75
CA LYS A 179 -9.86 7.14 2.07
C LYS A 179 -9.49 7.23 0.60
N MET A 180 -8.85 6.18 0.10
CA MET A 180 -8.57 6.02 -1.31
C MET A 180 -9.89 5.97 -2.10
N GLU A 181 -9.98 6.74 -3.17
CA GLU A 181 -11.17 6.81 -4.03
C GLU A 181 -10.85 6.38 -5.46
N TRP A 182 -9.65 6.72 -5.96
CA TRP A 182 -9.26 6.41 -7.31
C TRP A 182 -7.80 5.95 -7.39
N LEU A 183 -7.54 5.14 -8.40
CA LEU A 183 -6.20 4.81 -8.87
C LEU A 183 -6.08 5.19 -10.33
N GLY A 184 -5.15 6.08 -10.64
CA GLY A 184 -4.60 6.24 -11.98
C GLY A 184 -3.41 5.29 -12.13
N TYR A 185 -3.28 4.60 -13.27
CA TYR A 185 -2.13 3.72 -13.48
C TYR A 185 -1.75 3.64 -14.95
N THR A 186 -0.45 3.51 -15.23
CA THR A 186 0.06 3.22 -16.57
C THR A 186 0.24 1.71 -16.76
N VAL A 187 0.41 1.26 -18.00
CA VAL A 187 0.71 -0.14 -18.33
C VAL A 187 1.89 -0.16 -19.28
N THR A 188 3.08 -0.47 -18.75
CA THR A 188 4.33 -0.48 -19.52
C THR A 188 4.86 -1.89 -19.76
N TYR A 189 4.24 -2.91 -19.17
CA TYR A 189 4.67 -4.31 -19.26
C TYR A 189 4.96 -4.77 -20.69
N PHE A 190 4.14 -4.37 -21.67
CA PHE A 190 4.27 -4.79 -23.05
C PHE A 190 5.20 -3.87 -23.88
N SER A 191 5.16 -2.56 -23.65
CA SER A 191 5.99 -1.58 -24.38
C SER A 191 7.40 -1.47 -23.85
N LYS A 192 7.61 -1.71 -22.54
CA LYS A 192 8.85 -1.44 -21.81
C LYS A 192 9.29 0.03 -21.86
N GLU A 193 8.37 0.93 -22.18
CA GLU A 193 8.59 2.37 -22.25
C GLU A 193 7.61 3.06 -21.28
N LYS A 194 8.02 4.15 -20.66
CA LYS A 194 7.14 4.94 -19.79
C LYS A 194 5.86 5.31 -20.51
N GLY A 195 4.75 4.88 -19.92
CA GLY A 195 3.40 5.24 -20.38
C GLY A 195 3.11 6.72 -20.12
N LYS A 196 2.37 7.36 -21.02
CA LYS A 196 1.90 8.74 -20.83
C LYS A 196 0.40 8.83 -20.53
N GLU A 197 -0.31 7.73 -20.71
CA GLU A 197 -1.75 7.65 -20.53
C GLU A 197 -2.07 6.85 -19.29
N PHE A 198 -2.88 7.44 -18.41
CA PHE A 198 -3.37 6.79 -17.21
C PHE A 198 -4.72 6.15 -17.45
N HIS A 199 -4.84 4.90 -17.04
CA HIS A 199 -6.11 4.20 -16.86
C HIS A 199 -6.65 4.50 -15.48
N PHE A 200 -7.99 4.43 -15.28
CA PHE A 200 -8.59 4.82 -14.01
C PHE A 200 -9.48 3.71 -13.44
N ILE A 201 -9.29 3.45 -12.14
CA ILE A 201 -10.11 2.57 -11.33
C ILE A 201 -10.70 3.39 -10.18
N LYS A 202 -12.03 3.32 -9.99
CA LYS A 202 -12.70 3.84 -8.79
C LYS A 202 -12.86 2.73 -7.77
N TYR A 203 -12.51 3.02 -6.53
CA TYR A 203 -12.66 2.14 -5.37
C TYR A 203 -13.94 2.47 -4.64
N SER A 204 -14.75 1.48 -4.30
CA SER A 204 -16.03 1.74 -3.64
C SER A 204 -16.52 0.57 -2.80
N ASN A 205 -17.60 0.84 -2.04
CA ASN A 205 -18.23 -0.17 -1.20
C ASN A 205 -17.25 -0.82 -0.20
N TRP A 206 -16.46 0.01 0.48
CA TRP A 206 -15.50 -0.44 1.47
C TRP A 206 -16.15 -1.30 2.55
N GLN A 207 -15.52 -2.41 2.90
CA GLN A 207 -15.97 -3.36 3.89
C GLN A 207 -14.90 -3.56 4.96
N ASP A 208 -15.34 -3.68 6.22
CA ASP A 208 -14.45 -3.98 7.32
C ASP A 208 -14.16 -5.48 7.38
N ILE A 209 -12.88 -5.83 7.26
CA ILE A 209 -12.39 -7.20 7.41
C ILE A 209 -11.29 -7.20 8.47
N ASN A 210 -11.64 -7.67 9.66
CA ASN A 210 -10.71 -7.72 10.80
C ASN A 210 -10.09 -6.33 11.15
N GLY A 211 -10.87 -5.25 11.01
CA GLY A 211 -10.45 -3.88 11.27
C GLY A 211 -9.78 -3.18 10.09
N LEU A 212 -9.57 -3.88 8.97
CA LEU A 212 -9.06 -3.29 7.74
C LEU A 212 -10.18 -2.98 6.76
N GLN A 213 -10.08 -1.82 6.09
CA GLN A 213 -11.00 -1.42 5.04
C GLN A 213 -10.48 -1.95 3.71
N LEU A 214 -11.20 -2.92 3.13
CA LEU A 214 -10.92 -3.47 1.81
C LEU A 214 -12.07 -3.14 0.86
N PRO A 215 -11.82 -2.85 -0.44
CA PRO A 215 -12.87 -2.51 -1.38
C PRO A 215 -13.72 -3.73 -1.73
N LYS A 216 -15.05 -3.56 -1.81
CA LYS A 216 -15.91 -4.60 -2.39
C LYS A 216 -15.97 -4.49 -3.90
N THR A 217 -15.84 -3.27 -4.45
CA THR A 217 -16.01 -3.04 -5.88
C THR A 217 -14.88 -2.19 -6.42
N LEU A 218 -14.26 -2.65 -7.49
CA LEU A 218 -13.38 -1.87 -8.35
C LEU A 218 -14.09 -1.61 -9.67
N THR A 219 -14.14 -0.34 -10.08
CA THR A 219 -14.83 0.08 -11.30
C THR A 219 -13.85 0.76 -12.25
N TRP A 220 -13.63 0.17 -13.42
CA TRP A 220 -12.83 0.76 -14.48
C TRP A 220 -13.64 1.79 -15.25
N TYR A 221 -12.99 2.89 -15.56
CA TYR A 221 -13.55 3.96 -16.39
C TYR A 221 -12.81 4.05 -17.73
N ASN A 222 -13.52 4.46 -18.77
CA ASN A 222 -12.88 5.02 -19.94
C ASN A 222 -12.24 6.35 -19.57
N TYR A 223 -11.28 6.80 -20.35
CA TYR A 223 -10.55 8.03 -20.05
C TYR A 223 -10.31 8.85 -21.31
N GLU A 224 -10.18 10.15 -21.12
CA GLU A 224 -9.82 11.11 -22.15
C GLU A 224 -8.98 12.21 -21.50
N ASN A 225 -7.87 12.59 -22.13
CA ASN A 225 -6.94 13.60 -21.62
C ASN A 225 -6.50 13.34 -20.16
N ASN A 226 -6.18 12.09 -19.83
CA ASN A 226 -5.81 11.64 -18.48
C ASN A 226 -6.87 11.93 -17.41
N LYS A 227 -8.15 11.85 -17.78
CA LYS A 227 -9.27 11.97 -16.83
C LYS A 227 -10.28 10.85 -17.08
N PRO A 228 -10.88 10.27 -16.02
CA PRO A 228 -11.93 9.28 -16.17
C PRO A 228 -13.19 9.93 -16.78
N THR A 229 -13.91 9.20 -17.62
CA THR A 229 -15.10 9.68 -18.30
C THR A 229 -16.33 8.85 -17.92
N ILE A 230 -16.60 7.76 -18.63
CA ILE A 230 -17.76 6.90 -18.39
C ILE A 230 -17.33 5.53 -17.86
N LEU A 231 -18.16 4.94 -17.01
CA LEU A 231 -17.97 3.59 -16.50
C LEU A 231 -17.82 2.59 -17.66
N ARG A 232 -16.79 1.75 -17.58
CA ARG A 232 -16.51 0.69 -18.56
C ARG A 232 -16.96 -0.67 -18.05
N ASN A 233 -16.47 -1.07 -16.87
CA ASN A 233 -16.84 -2.33 -16.22
C ASN A 233 -16.56 -2.26 -14.72
N ALA A 234 -17.24 -3.10 -13.95
CA ALA A 234 -17.01 -3.25 -12.52
C ALA A 234 -16.70 -4.71 -12.17
N VAL A 235 -15.89 -4.89 -11.14
CA VAL A 235 -15.52 -6.18 -10.57
C VAL A 235 -15.86 -6.17 -9.10
N ASN A 236 -16.56 -7.19 -8.63
CA ASN A 236 -16.91 -7.37 -7.23
C ASN A 236 -16.08 -8.45 -6.58
N PHE A 237 -15.65 -8.17 -5.34
CA PHE A 237 -14.87 -9.07 -4.49
C PHE A 237 -15.77 -9.59 -3.38
N VAL A 238 -15.78 -10.91 -3.22
CA VAL A 238 -16.64 -11.61 -2.25
C VAL A 238 -15.83 -12.68 -1.49
N ASN A 239 -16.42 -13.25 -0.44
CA ASN A 239 -15.86 -14.37 0.33
C ASN A 239 -14.45 -14.11 0.87
N LEU A 240 -14.18 -12.87 1.32
CA LEU A 240 -12.88 -12.43 1.81
C LEU A 240 -12.49 -13.12 3.12
N LYS A 241 -11.23 -13.50 3.22
CA LYS A 241 -10.63 -14.00 4.46
C LYS A 241 -9.20 -13.47 4.60
N LEU A 242 -8.92 -12.83 5.72
CA LEU A 242 -7.56 -12.49 6.15
C LEU A 242 -7.18 -13.41 7.31
N SER A 243 -6.01 -14.02 7.25
CA SER A 243 -5.50 -14.89 8.31
C SER A 243 -4.11 -14.47 8.76
N LYS A 244 -3.86 -14.61 10.08
CA LYS A 244 -2.54 -14.47 10.70
C LYS A 244 -1.77 -15.79 10.69
N GLU A 245 -2.36 -16.84 10.14
CA GLU A 245 -1.71 -18.14 9.94
C GLU A 245 -1.12 -18.20 8.53
N LEU A 246 0.05 -18.82 8.42
CA LEU A 246 0.65 -19.12 7.13
C LEU A 246 -0.29 -20.02 6.32
N PRO A 247 -0.46 -19.76 5.03
CA PRO A 247 -1.23 -20.65 4.17
C PRO A 247 -0.50 -21.99 4.01
N ASN A 248 -1.22 -23.03 3.60
CA ASN A 248 -0.58 -24.27 3.18
C ASN A 248 0.27 -24.01 1.93
N GLU A 249 1.58 -23.98 2.09
CA GLU A 249 2.56 -23.72 1.01
C GLU A 249 2.47 -24.70 -0.16
N ASP A 250 1.91 -25.92 0.05
CA ASP A 250 1.81 -26.92 -1.00
C ASP A 250 0.83 -26.52 -2.11
N ILE A 251 -0.15 -25.64 -1.83
CA ILE A 251 -1.10 -25.17 -2.86
C ILE A 251 -0.45 -24.31 -3.94
N PHE A 252 0.68 -23.68 -3.64
CA PHE A 252 1.39 -22.79 -4.57
C PHE A 252 2.39 -23.54 -5.46
N LYS A 253 2.73 -24.78 -5.11
CA LYS A 253 3.71 -25.57 -5.84
C LYS A 253 3.23 -25.90 -7.25
N VAL A 254 4.19 -25.97 -8.15
CA VAL A 254 3.97 -26.48 -9.51
C VAL A 254 3.37 -27.89 -9.43
N VAL A 255 2.24 -28.09 -10.09
CA VAL A 255 1.58 -29.41 -10.17
C VAL A 255 1.90 -30.09 -11.50
N ASP A 256 1.68 -31.39 -11.58
CA ASP A 256 1.94 -32.17 -12.80
C ASP A 256 1.15 -31.61 -13.99
N SER A 257 1.75 -31.69 -15.17
CA SER A 257 1.18 -31.25 -16.45
C SER A 257 0.95 -29.73 -16.54
N THR A 258 1.83 -28.94 -15.92
CA THR A 258 1.81 -27.47 -16.01
C THR A 258 2.79 -26.93 -17.05
N LEU A 259 2.48 -25.73 -17.54
CA LEU A 259 3.41 -24.91 -18.31
C LEU A 259 4.12 -23.94 -17.33
N ILE A 260 5.44 -24.00 -17.27
CA ILE A 260 6.24 -22.96 -16.62
C ILE A 260 6.37 -21.79 -17.59
N VAL A 261 5.95 -20.60 -17.17
CA VAL A 261 6.01 -19.40 -17.99
C VAL A 261 7.36 -18.73 -17.79
N LYS A 262 8.13 -18.61 -18.86
CA LYS A 262 9.47 -18.02 -18.87
C LYS A 262 9.45 -16.52 -19.13
#